data_0f75fce73ae37240819190aff5aa0215
#
_entry.id   0f75fce73ae37240819190aff5aa0215
#
_cell.length_a   1.000
_cell.length_b   1.000
_cell.length_c   1.000
_cell.angle_alpha   90.00
_cell.angle_beta   90.00
_cell.angle_gamma   90.00
#
_symmetry.space_group_name_H-M   'P 1'
#
loop_
_entity.id
_entity.type
_entity.pdbx_description
1 polymer ?
#
loop_
_entity_poly.entity_id
_entity_poly.type
_entity_poly.pdbx_seq_one_letter_code
_entity_poly.pdbx_strand_id
1 'polypeptide(L)'
;MTGLFNNPRRHLRTLIKQARKEKDPDVREKKYNEALEYGHGIEKKLEHDPDIAFIIGTIYYIKGDSEKTLEYMNKTLEIGIFDLDALAIKASVYLNLKNKDKVIECCDKIKELDPKNKSLLEIEDELKKI
;
A
#
# COMPACT_ATOMS: atom_id res chain seq x y z
N MET A 1 -10.68 -11.02 28.50
CA MET A 1 -10.19 -10.13 27.54
C MET A 1 -11.07 -9.97 26.34
N THR A 2 -10.99 -8.94 25.78
CA THR A 2 -12.01 -8.49 24.88
C THR A 2 -11.71 -8.82 23.43
N GLY A 3 -12.73 -8.76 22.61
CA GLY A 3 -12.61 -8.95 21.19
C GLY A 3 -11.73 -7.94 20.50
N LEU A 4 -11.47 -6.79 21.13
CA LEU A 4 -10.57 -5.78 20.57
C LEU A 4 -9.19 -6.32 20.28
N PHE A 5 -8.67 -7.14 21.19
CA PHE A 5 -7.32 -7.69 21.05
C PHE A 5 -7.29 -8.99 20.25
N ASN A 6 -8.47 -9.52 19.93
CA ASN A 6 -8.59 -10.74 19.15
C ASN A 6 -8.71 -10.47 17.65
N ASN A 7 -8.68 -9.19 17.23
CA ASN A 7 -8.76 -8.84 15.83
C ASN A 7 -7.62 -7.89 15.44
N PRO A 8 -6.41 -8.45 15.23
CA PRO A 8 -5.25 -7.63 14.91
C PRO A 8 -5.40 -6.87 13.60
N ARG A 9 -6.11 -7.43 12.63
CA ARG A 9 -6.38 -6.77 11.36
C ARG A 9 -7.17 -5.49 11.56
N ARG A 10 -8.22 -5.55 12.36
CA ARG A 10 -9.04 -4.37 12.68
C ARG A 10 -8.23 -3.33 13.45
N HIS A 11 -7.41 -3.78 14.39
CA HIS A 11 -6.58 -2.88 15.17
C HIS A 11 -5.58 -2.14 14.29
N LEU A 12 -4.95 -2.83 13.37
CA LEU A 12 -4.01 -2.21 12.43
C LEU A 12 -4.72 -1.16 11.55
N ARG A 13 -5.93 -1.47 11.07
CA ARG A 13 -6.72 -0.51 10.31
C ARG A 13 -7.07 0.73 11.12
N THR A 14 -7.38 0.55 12.39
CA THR A 14 -7.68 1.66 13.31
C THR A 14 -6.46 2.55 13.48
N LEU A 15 -5.29 1.96 13.67
CA LEU A 15 -4.04 2.70 13.83
C LEU A 15 -3.72 3.56 12.60
N ILE A 16 -3.86 3.00 11.40
CA ILE A 16 -3.58 3.76 10.19
C ILE A 16 -4.62 4.86 9.97
N LYS A 17 -5.88 4.63 10.30
CA LYS A 17 -6.92 5.65 10.23
C LYS A 17 -6.63 6.82 11.16
N GLN A 18 -6.24 6.53 12.39
CA GLN A 18 -5.88 7.55 13.37
C GLN A 18 -4.69 8.38 12.89
N ALA A 19 -3.69 7.73 12.31
CA ALA A 19 -2.54 8.42 11.75
C ALA A 19 -2.94 9.38 10.62
N ARG A 20 -3.82 8.93 9.71
CA ARG A 20 -4.29 9.75 8.59
C ARG A 20 -5.05 10.99 9.04
N LYS A 21 -5.77 10.89 10.14
CA LYS A 21 -6.58 12.00 10.66
C LYS A 21 -5.76 13.01 11.46
N GLU A 22 -4.56 12.63 11.87
CA GLU A 22 -3.71 13.51 12.68
C GLU A 22 -3.20 14.69 11.85
N LYS A 23 -3.41 15.90 12.35
CA LYS A 23 -3.04 17.13 11.64
C LYS A 23 -1.61 17.56 11.91
N ASP A 24 -1.09 17.27 13.10
CA ASP A 24 0.29 17.60 13.45
C ASP A 24 1.24 16.63 12.73
N PRO A 25 2.14 17.13 11.87
CA PRO A 25 3.03 16.25 11.10
C PRO A 25 3.93 15.36 11.95
N ASP A 26 4.42 15.86 13.07
CA ASP A 26 5.31 15.07 13.94
C ASP A 26 4.56 13.98 14.66
N VAL A 27 3.35 14.29 15.16
CA VAL A 27 2.49 13.31 15.81
C VAL A 27 2.01 12.28 14.81
N ARG A 28 1.67 12.73 13.59
CA ARG A 28 1.23 11.84 12.50
C ARG A 28 2.32 10.82 12.17
N GLU A 29 3.56 11.28 12.06
CA GLU A 29 4.70 10.39 11.78
C GLU A 29 4.86 9.33 12.87
N LYS A 30 4.74 9.74 14.14
CA LYS A 30 4.79 8.80 15.26
C LYS A 30 3.69 7.76 15.19
N LYS A 31 2.48 8.18 14.82
CA LYS A 31 1.34 7.27 14.69
C LYS A 31 1.53 6.27 13.56
N TYR A 32 2.10 6.70 12.44
CA TYR A 32 2.45 5.77 11.36
C TYR A 32 3.52 4.78 11.80
N ASN A 33 4.51 5.24 12.56
CA ASN A 33 5.55 4.34 13.08
C ASN A 33 4.97 3.31 14.06
N GLU A 34 4.03 3.71 14.91
CA GLU A 34 3.34 2.79 15.81
C GLU A 34 2.53 1.75 15.04
N ALA A 35 1.81 2.17 13.99
CA ALA A 35 1.06 1.27 13.15
C ALA A 35 2.00 0.27 12.45
N LEU A 36 3.14 0.75 11.95
CA LEU A 36 4.13 -0.07 11.28
C LEU A 36 4.73 -1.11 12.23
N GLU A 37 5.09 -0.68 13.44
CA GLU A 37 5.62 -1.58 14.46
C GLU A 37 4.62 -2.67 14.84
N TYR A 38 3.36 -2.28 15.04
CA TYR A 38 2.30 -3.23 15.31
C TYR A 38 2.13 -4.22 14.15
N GLY A 39 2.11 -3.71 12.91
CA GLY A 39 2.00 -4.54 11.71
C GLY A 39 3.11 -5.57 11.61
N HIS A 40 4.34 -5.16 11.84
CA HIS A 40 5.49 -6.08 11.83
C HIS A 40 5.40 -7.12 12.94
N GLY A 41 4.81 -6.76 14.07
CA GLY A 41 4.63 -7.70 15.19
C GLY A 41 3.66 -8.82 14.87
N ILE A 42 2.69 -8.60 13.99
CA ILE A 42 1.66 -9.58 13.65
C ILE A 42 1.85 -10.24 12.29
N GLU A 43 2.73 -9.73 11.43
CA GLU A 43 2.81 -10.20 10.05
C GLU A 43 3.22 -11.66 9.91
N LYS A 44 4.03 -12.17 10.82
CA LYS A 44 4.41 -13.60 10.79
C LYS A 44 3.24 -14.53 11.00
N LYS A 45 2.33 -14.14 11.86
CA LYS A 45 1.13 -14.94 12.16
C LYS A 45 0.08 -14.82 11.07
N LEU A 46 0.12 -13.71 10.33
CA LEU A 46 -0.85 -13.38 9.30
C LEU A 46 -0.18 -13.15 7.95
N GLU A 47 0.87 -13.91 7.65
CA GLU A 47 1.69 -13.71 6.45
C GLU A 47 0.94 -13.88 5.13
N HIS A 48 -0.17 -14.61 5.14
CA HIS A 48 -1.01 -14.78 3.96
C HIS A 48 -2.25 -13.90 3.98
N ASP A 49 -2.30 -12.95 4.89
CA ASP A 49 -3.42 -12.03 5.00
C ASP A 49 -3.19 -10.82 4.07
N PRO A 50 -4.06 -10.63 3.08
CA PRO A 50 -3.86 -9.52 2.13
C PRO A 50 -3.99 -8.13 2.78
N ASP A 51 -4.84 -7.99 3.81
CA ASP A 51 -4.98 -6.72 4.52
C ASP A 51 -3.68 -6.30 5.18
N ILE A 52 -3.02 -7.23 5.86
CA ILE A 52 -1.80 -6.91 6.61
C ILE A 52 -0.69 -6.47 5.65
N ALA A 53 -0.43 -7.25 4.62
CA ALA A 53 0.60 -6.90 3.63
C ALA A 53 0.31 -5.56 2.96
N PHE A 54 -0.94 -5.35 2.56
CA PHE A 54 -1.35 -4.13 1.88
C PHE A 54 -1.22 -2.90 2.78
N ILE A 55 -1.65 -3.00 4.04
CA ILE A 55 -1.57 -1.88 4.98
C ILE A 55 -0.11 -1.51 5.28
N ILE A 56 0.73 -2.50 5.56
CA ILE A 56 2.15 -2.26 5.81
C ILE A 56 2.79 -1.57 4.60
N GLY A 57 2.52 -2.08 3.40
CA GLY A 57 3.01 -1.48 2.16
C GLY A 57 2.53 -0.06 1.95
N THR A 58 1.27 0.22 2.30
CA THR A 58 0.69 1.57 2.21
C THR A 58 1.40 2.54 3.15
N ILE A 59 1.72 2.10 4.36
CA ILE A 59 2.45 2.94 5.31
C ILE A 59 3.83 3.28 4.75
N TYR A 60 4.55 2.31 4.19
CA TYR A 60 5.84 2.57 3.55
C TYR A 60 5.72 3.52 2.38
N TYR A 61 4.64 3.42 1.62
CA TYR A 61 4.38 4.33 0.51
C TYR A 61 4.21 5.77 1.02
N ILE A 62 3.43 5.95 2.08
CA ILE A 62 3.24 7.26 2.72
C ILE A 62 4.56 7.81 3.23
N LYS A 63 5.42 6.97 3.77
CA LYS A 63 6.74 7.37 4.29
C LYS A 63 7.76 7.62 3.18
N GLY A 64 7.45 7.31 1.95
CA GLY A 64 8.36 7.52 0.82
C GLY A 64 9.42 6.44 0.64
N ASP A 65 9.27 5.30 1.28
CA ASP A 65 10.20 4.18 1.13
C ASP A 65 9.77 3.31 -0.05
N SER A 66 10.31 3.62 -1.22
CA SER A 66 9.95 2.94 -2.47
C SER A 66 10.27 1.45 -2.46
N GLU A 67 11.43 1.09 -1.95
CA GLU A 67 11.88 -0.31 -1.92
C GLU A 67 10.94 -1.18 -1.08
N LYS A 68 10.64 -0.74 0.14
CA LYS A 68 9.73 -1.46 1.02
C LYS A 68 8.29 -1.48 0.49
N THR A 69 7.86 -0.38 -0.13
CA THR A 69 6.54 -0.33 -0.76
C THR A 69 6.42 -1.41 -1.83
N LEU A 70 7.40 -1.51 -2.72
CA LEU A 70 7.38 -2.53 -3.77
C LEU A 70 7.41 -3.94 -3.20
N GLU A 71 8.21 -4.17 -2.17
CA GLU A 71 8.28 -5.46 -1.50
C GLU A 71 6.90 -5.90 -1.01
N TYR A 72 6.20 -5.03 -0.28
CA TYR A 72 4.89 -5.36 0.31
C TYR A 72 3.77 -5.37 -0.72
N MET A 73 3.84 -4.55 -1.75
CA MET A 73 2.86 -4.63 -2.84
C MET A 73 3.01 -5.93 -3.63
N ASN A 74 4.24 -6.40 -3.83
CA ASN A 74 4.45 -7.71 -4.46
C ASN A 74 3.90 -8.85 -3.61
N LYS A 75 4.07 -8.79 -2.29
CA LYS A 75 3.44 -9.76 -1.38
C LYS A 75 1.92 -9.72 -1.50
N THR A 76 1.36 -8.52 -1.56
CA THR A 76 -0.09 -8.33 -1.71
C THR A 76 -0.58 -8.97 -3.00
N LEU A 77 0.15 -8.80 -4.10
CA LEU A 77 -0.20 -9.40 -5.38
C LEU A 77 -0.13 -10.93 -5.35
N GLU A 78 0.85 -11.50 -4.65
CA GLU A 78 0.97 -12.95 -4.49
C GLU A 78 -0.24 -13.54 -3.74
N ILE A 79 -0.71 -12.83 -2.73
CA ILE A 79 -1.87 -13.28 -1.95
C ILE A 79 -3.15 -13.09 -2.75
N GLY A 80 -3.27 -12.00 -3.48
CA GLY A 80 -4.45 -11.66 -4.27
C GLY A 80 -5.39 -10.71 -3.56
N ILE A 81 -6.60 -10.52 -4.11
CA ILE A 81 -7.70 -9.69 -3.61
C ILE A 81 -7.52 -8.19 -3.88
N PHE A 82 -6.39 -7.59 -3.57
CA PHE A 82 -6.15 -6.15 -3.76
C PHE A 82 -5.28 -5.85 -4.97
N ASP A 83 -5.42 -6.63 -6.03
CA ASP A 83 -4.54 -6.54 -7.21
C ASP A 83 -4.55 -5.14 -7.84
N LEU A 84 -5.74 -4.57 -8.07
CA LEU A 84 -5.84 -3.25 -8.69
C LEU A 84 -5.20 -2.17 -7.84
N ASP A 85 -5.46 -2.19 -6.53
CA ASP A 85 -4.90 -1.22 -5.60
C ASP A 85 -3.38 -1.34 -5.50
N ALA A 86 -2.88 -2.57 -5.42
CA ALA A 86 -1.44 -2.82 -5.34
C ALA A 86 -0.73 -2.40 -6.63
N LEU A 87 -1.32 -2.69 -7.79
CA LEU A 87 -0.75 -2.29 -9.08
C LEU A 87 -0.73 -0.77 -9.23
N ALA A 88 -1.77 -0.08 -8.76
CA ALA A 88 -1.82 1.38 -8.81
C ALA A 88 -0.72 2.00 -7.95
N ILE A 89 -0.49 1.47 -6.75
CA ILE A 89 0.58 1.95 -5.87
C ILE A 89 1.96 1.66 -6.48
N LYS A 90 2.16 0.47 -7.04
CA LYS A 90 3.40 0.14 -7.73
C LYS A 90 3.67 1.12 -8.88
N ALA A 91 2.63 1.41 -9.67
CA ALA A 91 2.77 2.37 -10.77
C ALA A 91 3.18 3.74 -10.25
N SER A 92 2.58 4.20 -9.14
CA SER A 92 2.95 5.48 -8.53
C SER A 92 4.40 5.50 -8.08
N VAL A 93 4.87 4.40 -7.49
CA VAL A 93 6.28 4.30 -7.08
C VAL A 93 7.19 4.39 -8.30
N TYR A 94 6.88 3.65 -9.37
CA TYR A 94 7.69 3.68 -10.59
C TYR A 94 7.64 5.03 -11.31
N LEU A 95 6.52 5.74 -11.24
CA LEU A 95 6.43 7.12 -11.74
C LEU A 95 7.41 8.02 -11.00
N ASN A 96 7.44 7.93 -9.68
CA ASN A 96 8.37 8.71 -8.86
C ASN A 96 9.82 8.37 -9.18
N LEU A 97 10.10 7.12 -9.51
CA LEU A 97 11.43 6.67 -9.90
C LEU A 97 11.73 6.91 -11.37
N LYS A 98 10.77 7.44 -12.13
CA LYS A 98 10.87 7.72 -13.57
C LYS A 98 11.21 6.48 -14.40
N ASN A 99 10.72 5.34 -13.95
CA ASN A 99 10.90 4.06 -14.63
C ASN A 99 9.70 3.79 -15.54
N LYS A 100 9.77 4.31 -16.77
CA LYS A 100 8.67 4.21 -17.73
C LYS A 100 8.24 2.80 -18.04
N ASP A 101 9.20 1.91 -18.26
CA ASP A 101 8.92 0.52 -18.64
C ASP A 101 8.09 -0.18 -17.56
N LYS A 102 8.44 0.03 -16.30
CA LYS A 102 7.70 -0.56 -15.20
C LYS A 102 6.32 0.05 -15.02
N VAL A 103 6.16 1.35 -15.28
CA VAL A 103 4.84 1.99 -15.27
C VAL A 103 3.95 1.36 -16.34
N ILE A 104 4.47 1.20 -17.54
CA ILE A 104 3.72 0.59 -18.66
C ILE A 104 3.30 -0.84 -18.30
N GLU A 105 4.20 -1.60 -17.71
CA GLU A 105 3.92 -2.97 -17.27
C GLU A 105 2.76 -3.02 -16.28
N CYS A 106 2.75 -2.09 -15.30
CA CYS A 106 1.64 -1.98 -14.35
C CYS A 106 0.33 -1.60 -15.04
N CYS A 107 0.39 -0.64 -15.97
CA CYS A 107 -0.79 -0.21 -16.73
C CYS A 107 -1.39 -1.35 -17.54
N ASP A 108 -0.56 -2.15 -18.19
CA ASP A 108 -1.02 -3.28 -18.98
C ASP A 108 -1.76 -4.30 -18.11
N LYS A 109 -1.24 -4.57 -16.93
CA LYS A 109 -1.90 -5.48 -15.99
C LYS A 109 -3.21 -4.93 -15.46
N ILE A 110 -3.27 -3.62 -15.18
CA ILE A 110 -4.52 -2.97 -14.76
C ILE A 110 -5.56 -3.07 -15.87
N LYS A 111 -5.16 -2.83 -17.12
CA LYS A 111 -6.06 -2.93 -18.27
C LYS A 111 -6.66 -4.32 -18.43
N GLU A 112 -5.85 -5.35 -18.20
CA GLU A 112 -6.33 -6.73 -18.26
C GLU A 112 -7.41 -7.00 -17.22
N LEU A 113 -7.24 -6.45 -16.02
CA LEU A 113 -8.17 -6.68 -14.92
C LEU A 113 -9.38 -5.76 -14.97
N ASP A 114 -9.18 -4.52 -15.36
CA ASP A 114 -10.23 -3.50 -15.37
C ASP A 114 -9.91 -2.43 -16.40
N PRO A 115 -10.33 -2.60 -17.67
CA PRO A 115 -10.00 -1.66 -18.74
C PRO A 115 -10.47 -0.23 -18.51
N LYS A 116 -11.50 -0.04 -17.68
CA LYS A 116 -12.06 1.28 -17.37
C LYS A 116 -11.66 1.80 -16.01
N ASN A 117 -10.58 1.29 -15.45
CA ASN A 117 -10.10 1.69 -14.14
C ASN A 117 -9.74 3.18 -14.11
N LYS A 118 -10.24 3.89 -13.09
CA LYS A 118 -10.02 5.33 -12.95
C LYS A 118 -8.54 5.68 -12.75
N SER A 119 -7.83 4.90 -11.96
CA SER A 119 -6.41 5.12 -11.69
C SER A 119 -5.58 4.99 -12.96
N LEU A 120 -6.00 4.15 -13.89
CA LEU A 120 -5.29 3.93 -15.16
C LEU A 120 -5.13 5.23 -15.93
N LEU A 121 -6.20 6.01 -16.05
CA LEU A 121 -6.16 7.29 -16.80
C LEU A 121 -5.19 8.27 -16.14
N GLU A 122 -5.23 8.37 -14.84
CA GLU A 122 -4.33 9.25 -14.08
C GLU A 122 -2.87 8.84 -14.26
N ILE A 123 -2.61 7.54 -14.17
CA ILE A 123 -1.25 7.01 -14.34
C ILE A 123 -0.75 7.26 -15.76
N GLU A 124 -1.59 7.02 -16.77
CA GLU A 124 -1.22 7.26 -18.16
C GLU A 124 -0.92 8.73 -18.44
N ASP A 125 -1.69 9.65 -17.82
CA ASP A 125 -1.44 11.08 -17.95
C ASP A 125 -0.10 11.46 -17.33
N GLU A 126 0.22 10.93 -16.16
CA GLU A 126 1.50 11.20 -15.51
C GLU A 126 2.67 10.57 -16.29
N LEU A 127 2.45 9.41 -16.89
CA LEU A 127 3.45 8.73 -17.72
C LEU A 127 3.91 9.59 -18.87
N LYS A 128 3.00 10.35 -19.49
CA LYS A 128 3.32 11.25 -20.59
C LYS A 128 4.26 12.38 -20.20
N LYS A 129 4.32 12.69 -18.91
CA LYS A 129 5.14 13.80 -18.39
C LYS A 129 6.57 13.40 -18.04
N ILE A 130 6.91 12.14 -18.10
CA ILE A 130 8.25 11.69 -17.72
C ILE A 130 9.10 11.14 -18.90
#